data_d22f136f5a3df2d3485066a1d1b7a2bd
#
_entry.id   d22f136f5a3df2d3485066a1d1b7a2bd
#
_cell.length_a   1.000
_cell.length_b   1.000
_cell.length_c   1.000
_cell.angle_alpha   90.00
_cell.angle_beta   90.00
_cell.angle_gamma   90.00
#
_symmetry.space_group_name_H-M   'P 1'
#
loop_
_entity.id
_entity.type
_entity.pdbx_description
1 polymer ?
#
loop_
_entity_poly.entity_id
_entity_poly.type
_entity_poly.pdbx_seq_one_letter_code
_entity_poly.pdbx_strand_id
1 'polypeptide(L)'
;MALSPSFLLKKPSKATGLSLVYLQTKWNGQRLIYSTGQTISPKQWDKGKQRVKNNNAATKDGLHLLNDLLSKLEEVLKTAFRIETVNGGTPTVAQIKKHLDNFFNQNLEQERIEAEKPKFYELVNKFISNEILYKGKPKAATTLKSYKT
;
A
#
# COMPACT_ATOMS: atom_id res chain seq x y z
N MET A 1 21.25 -10.67 -15.52
CA MET A 1 21.47 -10.76 -14.07
C MET A 1 20.14 -10.92 -13.36
N ALA A 2 20.02 -11.92 -12.52
CA ALA A 2 18.80 -12.15 -11.75
C ALA A 2 18.85 -11.36 -10.42
N LEU A 3 17.87 -10.54 -10.16
CA LEU A 3 17.66 -9.92 -8.85
C LEU A 3 17.07 -10.93 -7.88
N SER A 4 17.64 -11.02 -6.70
CA SER A 4 17.13 -11.87 -5.62
C SER A 4 16.70 -10.99 -4.44
N PRO A 5 15.48 -10.44 -4.48
CA PRO A 5 14.98 -9.66 -3.36
C PRO A 5 14.73 -10.56 -2.16
N SER A 6 15.01 -10.04 -0.97
CA SER A 6 14.77 -10.71 0.29
C SER A 6 14.01 -9.79 1.23
N PHE A 7 13.02 -10.33 1.92
CA PHE A 7 12.29 -9.61 2.97
C PHE A 7 12.75 -10.12 4.33
N LEU A 8 13.16 -9.19 5.18
CA LEU A 8 13.76 -9.47 6.46
C LEU A 8 13.08 -8.64 7.56
N LEU A 9 13.21 -9.09 8.80
CA LEU A 9 12.74 -8.36 9.96
C LEU A 9 13.90 -7.67 10.67
N LYS A 10 13.70 -6.42 11.10
CA LYS A 10 14.57 -5.77 12.07
C LYS A 10 14.33 -6.36 13.47
N LYS A 11 15.22 -6.05 14.41
CA LYS A 11 15.02 -6.40 15.82
C LYS A 11 13.67 -5.87 16.30
N PRO A 12 12.91 -6.66 17.11
CA PRO A 12 11.65 -6.20 17.66
C PRO A 12 11.82 -4.93 18.50
N SER A 13 10.86 -4.02 18.39
CA SER A 13 10.80 -2.86 19.27
C SER A 13 10.59 -3.28 20.71
N LYS A 14 11.33 -2.71 21.64
CA LYS A 14 11.14 -2.95 23.07
C LYS A 14 9.76 -2.49 23.57
N ALA A 15 9.18 -1.45 22.94
CA ALA A 15 7.90 -0.90 23.33
C ALA A 15 6.71 -1.73 22.84
N THR A 16 6.76 -2.26 21.61
CA THR A 16 5.64 -2.95 20.95
C THR A 16 5.84 -4.42 20.73
N GLY A 17 7.08 -4.92 20.77
CA GLY A 17 7.43 -6.29 20.40
C GLY A 17 7.31 -6.60 18.92
N LEU A 18 7.00 -5.60 18.09
CA LEU A 18 6.85 -5.74 16.65
C LEU A 18 8.16 -5.45 15.92
N SER A 19 8.37 -6.15 14.82
CA SER A 19 9.54 -5.98 13.95
C SER A 19 9.15 -5.30 12.65
N LEU A 20 9.96 -4.34 12.22
CA LEU A 20 9.80 -3.70 10.91
C LEU A 20 10.24 -4.66 9.80
N VAL A 21 9.41 -4.81 8.78
CA VAL A 21 9.74 -5.56 7.56
C VAL A 21 10.50 -4.64 6.61
N TYR A 22 11.61 -5.11 6.07
CA TYR A 22 12.37 -4.37 5.08
C TYR A 22 12.78 -5.27 3.90
N LEU A 23 12.88 -4.65 2.73
CA LEU A 23 13.35 -5.26 1.50
C LEU A 23 14.85 -5.08 1.39
N GLN A 24 15.56 -6.13 1.03
CA GLN A 24 16.99 -6.09 0.72
C GLN A 24 17.26 -6.79 -0.60
N THR A 25 18.08 -6.18 -1.42
CA THR A 25 18.59 -6.80 -2.65
C THR A 25 19.97 -6.28 -2.98
N LYS A 26 20.72 -7.03 -3.79
CA LYS A 26 22.08 -6.68 -4.22
C LYS A 26 22.24 -6.93 -5.71
N TRP A 27 23.03 -6.08 -6.36
CA TRP A 27 23.45 -6.26 -7.76
C TRP A 27 24.73 -5.48 -8.03
N ASN A 28 25.63 -6.03 -8.81
CA ASN A 28 26.89 -5.35 -9.24
C ASN A 28 27.60 -4.57 -8.12
N GLY A 29 27.76 -5.17 -6.93
CA GLY A 29 28.40 -4.51 -5.80
C GLY A 29 27.54 -3.48 -5.08
N GLN A 30 26.36 -3.15 -5.57
CA GLN A 30 25.40 -2.27 -4.95
C GLN A 30 24.46 -3.02 -4.00
N ARG A 31 24.00 -2.36 -2.97
CA ARG A 31 23.03 -2.93 -2.01
C ARG A 31 21.90 -1.94 -1.78
N LEU A 32 20.68 -2.38 -1.98
CA LEU A 32 19.48 -1.65 -1.62
C LEU A 32 18.90 -2.22 -0.32
N ILE A 33 18.61 -1.34 0.62
CA ILE A 33 17.78 -1.65 1.80
C ILE A 33 16.63 -0.67 1.79
N TYR A 34 15.40 -1.20 1.79
CA TYR A 34 14.20 -0.38 1.68
C TYR A 34 13.19 -0.77 2.76
N SER A 35 12.74 0.20 3.57
CA SER A 35 11.73 -0.02 4.58
C SER A 35 10.34 -0.10 3.94
N THR A 36 9.58 -1.14 4.27
CA THR A 36 8.18 -1.24 3.82
C THR A 36 7.22 -0.40 4.65
N GLY A 37 7.66 0.12 5.78
CA GLY A 37 6.80 0.81 6.74
C GLY A 37 5.86 -0.13 7.51
N GLN A 38 5.89 -1.42 7.24
CA GLN A 38 5.02 -2.42 7.86
C GLN A 38 5.71 -3.12 9.01
N THR A 39 4.98 -3.37 10.08
CA THR A 39 5.47 -4.09 11.26
C THR A 39 4.67 -5.36 11.48
N ILE A 40 5.33 -6.37 12.03
CA ILE A 40 4.72 -7.66 12.31
C ILE A 40 5.36 -8.30 13.54
N SER A 41 4.59 -9.11 14.28
CA SER A 41 5.15 -9.94 15.34
C SER A 41 6.09 -11.00 14.73
N PRO A 42 7.32 -11.17 15.25
CA PRO A 42 8.25 -12.20 14.77
C PRO A 42 7.66 -13.60 14.77
N LYS A 43 6.74 -13.88 15.69
CA LYS A 43 6.05 -15.19 15.79
C LYS A 43 5.18 -15.50 14.57
N GLN A 44 4.67 -14.47 13.88
CA GLN A 44 3.81 -14.59 12.70
C GLN A 44 4.60 -14.58 11.39
N TRP A 45 5.91 -14.47 11.45
CA TRP A 45 6.78 -14.40 10.28
C TRP A 45 7.43 -15.74 9.98
N ASP A 46 7.33 -16.18 8.74
CA ASP A 46 8.03 -17.37 8.23
C ASP A 46 9.36 -16.92 7.58
N LYS A 47 10.46 -17.19 8.24
CA LYS A 47 11.80 -16.81 7.75
C LYS A 47 12.19 -17.52 6.46
N GLY A 48 11.75 -18.76 6.31
CA GLY A 48 12.07 -19.56 5.12
C GLY A 48 11.36 -19.03 3.86
N LYS A 49 10.10 -18.70 4.00
CA LYS A 49 9.28 -18.14 2.91
C LYS A 49 9.41 -16.63 2.79
N GLN A 50 9.92 -15.97 3.84
CA GLN A 50 9.98 -14.50 3.94
C GLN A 50 8.61 -13.85 3.74
N ARG A 51 7.61 -14.42 4.41
CA ARG A 51 6.21 -14.02 4.33
C ARG A 51 5.54 -14.22 5.69
N VAL A 52 4.35 -13.64 5.84
CA VAL A 52 3.49 -13.89 6.99
C VAL A 52 3.03 -15.34 6.97
N LYS A 53 3.04 -16.00 8.11
CA LYS A 53 2.51 -17.36 8.26
C LYS A 53 1.03 -17.39 7.87
N ASN A 54 0.66 -18.36 7.04
CA ASN A 54 -0.73 -18.55 6.64
C ASN A 54 -1.45 -19.37 7.72
N ASN A 55 -2.10 -18.69 8.64
CA ASN A 55 -2.90 -19.30 9.70
C ASN A 55 -4.17 -18.46 9.97
N ASN A 56 -5.09 -18.99 10.75
CA ASN A 56 -6.35 -18.31 11.04
C ASN A 56 -6.17 -16.95 11.74
N ALA A 57 -5.15 -16.81 12.57
CA ALA A 57 -4.84 -15.54 13.22
C ALA A 57 -4.41 -14.48 12.20
N ALA A 58 -3.55 -14.85 11.24
CA ALA A 58 -3.10 -13.95 10.18
C ALA A 58 -4.27 -13.45 9.31
N THR A 59 -5.21 -14.34 8.98
CA THR A 59 -6.41 -13.97 8.22
C THR A 59 -7.32 -13.05 9.02
N LYS A 60 -7.54 -13.35 10.29
CA LYS A 60 -8.39 -12.56 11.19
C LYS A 60 -7.83 -11.15 11.41
N ASP A 61 -6.53 -11.01 11.53
CA ASP A 61 -5.85 -9.73 11.75
C ASP A 61 -5.56 -8.96 10.45
N GLY A 62 -5.95 -9.50 9.30
CA GLY A 62 -5.68 -8.88 8.00
C GLY A 62 -4.22 -8.95 7.55
N LEU A 63 -3.39 -9.72 8.22
CA LEU A 63 -1.95 -9.82 7.93
C LEU A 63 -1.65 -10.47 6.58
N HIS A 64 -2.60 -11.20 6.01
CA HIS A 64 -2.47 -11.75 4.65
C HIS A 64 -2.29 -10.63 3.60
N LEU A 65 -2.82 -9.43 3.86
CA LEU A 65 -2.65 -8.26 2.98
C LEU A 65 -1.19 -7.81 2.92
N LEU A 66 -0.42 -8.05 3.97
CA LEU A 66 1.02 -7.80 3.95
C LEU A 66 1.73 -8.68 2.91
N ASN A 67 1.36 -9.95 2.80
CA ASN A 67 1.92 -10.83 1.77
C ASN A 67 1.65 -10.32 0.36
N ASP A 68 0.45 -9.78 0.10
CA ASP A 68 0.10 -9.17 -1.19
C ASP A 68 0.94 -7.94 -1.46
N LEU A 69 1.16 -7.09 -0.46
CA LEU A 69 2.05 -5.93 -0.57
C LEU A 69 3.48 -6.35 -0.89
N LEU A 70 4.02 -7.34 -0.20
CA LEU A 70 5.39 -7.83 -0.42
C LEU A 70 5.56 -8.39 -1.83
N SER A 71 4.55 -9.11 -2.33
CA SER A 71 4.55 -9.63 -3.70
C SER A 71 4.54 -8.52 -4.74
N LYS A 72 3.74 -7.49 -4.52
CA LYS A 72 3.71 -6.29 -5.38
C LYS A 72 5.03 -5.53 -5.36
N LEU A 73 5.65 -5.39 -4.19
CA LEU A 73 6.96 -4.74 -4.08
C LEU A 73 8.05 -5.49 -4.84
N GLU A 74 8.02 -6.80 -4.78
CA GLU A 74 8.95 -7.66 -5.54
C GLU A 74 8.77 -7.47 -7.05
N GLU A 75 7.52 -7.40 -7.51
CA GLU A 75 7.19 -7.16 -8.92
C GLU A 75 7.63 -5.76 -9.36
N VAL A 76 7.35 -4.72 -8.57
CA VAL A 76 7.78 -3.34 -8.84
C VAL A 76 9.30 -3.26 -8.93
N LEU A 77 10.00 -3.91 -8.01
CA LEU A 77 11.46 -3.96 -8.01
C LEU A 77 12.03 -4.57 -9.29
N LYS A 78 11.51 -5.73 -9.69
CA LYS A 78 11.93 -6.42 -10.92
C LYS A 78 11.63 -5.60 -12.17
N THR A 79 10.47 -4.97 -12.22
CA THR A 79 10.07 -4.11 -13.34
C THR A 79 10.94 -2.86 -13.42
N ALA A 80 11.17 -2.19 -12.29
CA ALA A 80 12.04 -1.02 -12.21
C ALA A 80 13.46 -1.34 -12.68
N PHE A 81 14.00 -2.45 -12.21
CA PHE A 81 15.33 -2.90 -12.61
C PHE A 81 15.43 -3.13 -14.12
N ARG A 82 14.42 -3.76 -14.72
CA ARG A 82 14.35 -3.99 -16.15
C ARG A 82 14.28 -2.68 -16.94
N ILE A 83 13.44 -1.74 -16.52
CA ILE A 83 13.29 -0.43 -17.16
C ILE A 83 14.62 0.33 -17.15
N GLU A 84 15.24 0.45 -15.98
CA GLU A 84 16.49 1.18 -15.85
C GLU A 84 17.65 0.51 -16.61
N THR A 85 17.67 -0.81 -16.66
CA THR A 85 18.66 -1.55 -17.45
C THR A 85 18.54 -1.25 -18.94
N VAL A 86 17.33 -1.21 -19.47
CA VAL A 86 17.07 -0.87 -20.88
C VAL A 86 17.43 0.58 -21.18
N ASN A 87 17.19 1.49 -20.26
CA ASN A 87 17.41 2.93 -20.47
C ASN A 87 18.88 3.37 -20.33
N GLY A 88 19.67 2.69 -19.54
CA GLY A 88 21.01 3.19 -19.27
C GLY A 88 22.04 2.20 -18.75
N GLY A 89 21.79 0.92 -18.82
CA GLY A 89 22.73 -0.11 -18.34
C GLY A 89 22.47 -0.52 -16.90
N THR A 90 23.49 -0.48 -16.04
CA THR A 90 23.32 -0.91 -14.63
C THR A 90 22.57 0.12 -13.81
N PRO A 91 21.39 -0.24 -13.24
CA PRO A 91 20.63 0.67 -12.40
C PRO A 91 21.39 1.09 -11.13
N THR A 92 21.18 2.32 -10.70
CA THR A 92 21.69 2.79 -9.40
C THR A 92 20.66 2.55 -8.30
N VAL A 93 21.12 2.49 -7.06
CA VAL A 93 20.23 2.37 -5.88
C VAL A 93 19.21 3.50 -5.85
N ALA A 94 19.62 4.74 -6.18
CA ALA A 94 18.72 5.89 -6.19
C ALA A 94 17.59 5.76 -7.22
N GLN A 95 17.88 5.25 -8.42
CA GLN A 95 16.86 5.03 -9.45
C GLN A 95 15.83 3.99 -9.00
N ILE A 96 16.29 2.86 -8.51
CA ILE A 96 15.39 1.80 -8.02
C ILE A 96 14.55 2.29 -6.84
N LYS A 97 15.17 2.99 -5.89
CA LYS A 97 14.47 3.56 -4.74
C LYS A 97 13.36 4.52 -5.18
N LYS A 98 13.61 5.35 -6.18
CA LYS A 98 12.60 6.27 -6.74
C LYS A 98 11.36 5.54 -7.25
N HIS A 99 11.53 4.40 -7.93
CA HIS A 99 10.39 3.58 -8.37
C HIS A 99 9.59 3.03 -7.20
N LEU A 100 10.26 2.58 -6.14
CA LEU A 100 9.59 2.08 -4.93
C LEU A 100 8.85 3.21 -4.19
N ASP A 101 9.46 4.38 -4.07
CA ASP A 101 8.82 5.56 -3.46
C ASP A 101 7.57 5.98 -4.24
N ASN A 102 7.63 5.98 -5.57
CA ASN A 102 6.48 6.28 -6.42
C ASN A 102 5.34 5.28 -6.22
N PHE A 103 5.65 4.00 -6.11
CA PHE A 103 4.66 2.95 -5.83
C PHE A 103 3.93 3.21 -4.50
N PHE A 104 4.65 3.51 -3.43
CA PHE A 104 4.04 3.82 -2.14
C PHE A 104 3.22 5.11 -2.17
N ASN A 105 3.70 6.15 -2.83
CA ASN A 105 2.97 7.41 -2.96
C ASN A 105 1.66 7.24 -3.72
N GLN A 106 1.63 6.44 -4.77
CA GLN A 106 0.42 6.12 -5.52
C GLN A 106 -0.58 5.34 -4.66
N ASN A 107 -0.13 4.39 -3.86
CA ASN A 107 -0.99 3.64 -2.96
C ASN A 107 -1.61 4.53 -1.88
N LEU A 108 -0.84 5.42 -1.26
CA LEU A 108 -1.35 6.38 -0.28
C LEU A 108 -2.41 7.29 -0.88
N GLU A 109 -2.21 7.75 -2.10
CA GLU A 109 -3.20 8.58 -2.79
C GLU A 109 -4.49 7.82 -3.09
N GLN A 110 -4.39 6.57 -3.51
CA GLN A 110 -5.57 5.71 -3.72
C GLN A 110 -6.33 5.45 -2.43
N GLU A 111 -5.62 5.13 -1.34
CA GLU A 111 -6.24 4.94 -0.02
C GLU A 111 -6.96 6.21 0.45
N ARG A 112 -6.36 7.38 0.21
CA ARG A 112 -6.98 8.67 0.53
C ARG A 112 -8.27 8.89 -0.27
N ILE A 113 -8.25 8.64 -1.56
CA ILE A 113 -9.42 8.78 -2.44
C ILE A 113 -10.53 7.83 -2.00
N GLU A 114 -10.20 6.58 -1.68
CA GLU A 114 -11.18 5.60 -1.20
C GLU A 114 -11.77 6.00 0.17
N ALA A 115 -10.95 6.52 1.07
CA ALA A 115 -11.42 7.01 2.37
C ALA A 115 -12.35 8.23 2.26
N GLU A 116 -12.21 9.05 1.21
CA GLU A 116 -13.06 10.21 0.96
C GLU A 116 -14.40 9.84 0.31
N LYS A 117 -14.50 8.71 -0.39
CA LYS A 117 -15.73 8.25 -1.04
C LYS A 117 -16.96 8.19 -0.11
N PRO A 118 -16.88 7.63 1.11
CA PRO A 118 -18.02 7.62 2.02
C PRO A 118 -18.57 9.02 2.34
N LYS A 119 -17.68 10.00 2.53
CA LYS A 119 -18.08 11.39 2.79
C LYS A 119 -18.83 11.99 1.61
N PHE A 120 -18.41 11.71 0.40
CA PHE A 120 -19.10 12.14 -0.82
C PHE A 120 -20.51 11.55 -0.89
N TYR A 121 -20.70 10.27 -0.63
CA TYR A 121 -22.00 9.62 -0.61
C TYR A 121 -22.91 10.19 0.49
N GLU A 122 -22.38 10.48 1.66
CA GLU A 122 -23.14 11.14 2.73
C GLU A 122 -23.66 12.52 2.29
N LEU A 123 -22.82 13.33 1.63
CA LEU A 123 -23.23 14.63 1.09
C LEU A 123 -24.34 14.49 0.04
N VAL A 124 -24.22 13.53 -0.86
CA VAL A 124 -25.25 13.24 -1.87
C VAL A 124 -26.56 12.83 -1.21
N ASN A 125 -26.51 11.96 -0.20
CA ASN A 125 -27.70 11.55 0.55
C ASN A 125 -28.37 12.71 1.28
N LYS A 126 -27.59 13.59 1.92
CA LYS A 126 -28.11 14.83 2.55
C LYS A 126 -28.76 15.73 1.54
N PHE A 127 -28.17 15.87 0.37
CA PHE A 127 -28.74 16.66 -0.73
C PHE A 127 -30.09 16.08 -1.22
N ILE A 128 -30.20 14.76 -1.35
CA ILE A 128 -31.41 14.07 -1.75
C ILE A 128 -32.49 14.18 -0.67
N SER A 129 -32.14 14.04 0.62
CA SER A 129 -33.06 14.14 1.75
C SER A 129 -33.47 15.59 2.07
N ASN A 130 -32.97 16.58 1.34
CA ASN A 130 -33.24 17.98 1.55
C ASN A 130 -32.70 18.55 2.88
N GLU A 131 -31.72 17.90 3.47
CA GLU A 131 -31.00 18.41 4.66
C GLU A 131 -30.08 19.57 4.31
N ILE A 132 -29.62 19.63 3.04
CA ILE A 132 -28.83 20.74 2.51
C ILE A 132 -29.76 21.62 1.64
N LEU A 133 -29.80 22.91 1.93
CA LEU A 133 -30.60 23.85 1.18
C LEU A 133 -29.99 24.13 -0.20
N TYR A 134 -30.83 24.17 -1.22
CA TYR A 134 -30.45 24.60 -2.55
C TYR A 134 -30.57 26.13 -2.64
N LYS A 135 -29.45 26.80 -2.88
CA LYS A 135 -29.38 28.30 -2.90
C LYS A 135 -30.07 28.95 -1.68
N GLY A 136 -29.93 28.33 -0.50
CA GLY A 136 -30.53 28.82 0.73
C GLY A 136 -31.99 28.51 0.92
N LYS A 137 -32.61 27.69 0.04
CA LYS A 137 -34.04 27.31 0.10
C LYS A 137 -34.19 25.78 0.00
N PRO A 138 -35.19 25.16 0.66
CA PRO A 138 -35.50 23.75 0.48
C PRO A 138 -35.86 23.46 -0.97
N LYS A 139 -35.52 22.25 -1.44
CA LYS A 139 -35.90 21.80 -2.77
C LYS A 139 -37.38 21.49 -2.85
N ALA A 140 -37.97 21.69 -4.04
CA ALA A 140 -39.33 21.27 -4.32
C ALA A 140 -39.44 19.72 -4.29
N ALA A 141 -40.60 19.20 -3.91
CA ALA A 141 -40.84 17.76 -3.83
C ALA A 141 -40.59 17.03 -5.17
N THR A 142 -40.92 17.65 -6.29
CA THR A 142 -40.65 17.12 -7.64
C THR A 142 -39.17 16.97 -7.94
N THR A 143 -38.35 17.92 -7.48
CA THR A 143 -36.88 17.86 -7.63
C THR A 143 -36.30 16.71 -6.78
N LEU A 144 -36.81 16.52 -5.57
CA LEU A 144 -36.37 15.42 -4.69
C LEU A 144 -36.70 14.04 -5.28
N LYS A 145 -37.87 13.90 -5.94
CA LYS A 145 -38.24 12.64 -6.61
C LYS A 145 -37.26 12.26 -7.73
N SER A 146 -36.78 13.20 -8.50
CA SER A 146 -35.83 12.93 -9.56
C SER A 146 -34.45 12.49 -9.06
N TYR A 147 -34.07 12.83 -7.84
CA TYR A 147 -32.81 12.40 -7.24
C TYR A 147 -32.90 11.01 -6.56
N LYS A 148 -34.11 10.51 -6.28
CA LYS A 148 -34.32 9.19 -5.64
C LYS A 148 -34.49 8.05 -6.65
N THR A 149 -34.66 8.34 -7.89
CA THR A 149 -34.68 7.38 -9.00
C THR A 149 -33.30 7.25 -9.63
#